data_c1202087008bdb14e743ba3daf912bb6
#
_entry.id   c1202087008bdb14e743ba3daf912bb6
#
_cell.length_a   1.000
_cell.length_b   1.000
_cell.length_c   1.000
_cell.angle_alpha   90.00
_cell.angle_beta   90.00
_cell.angle_gamma   90.00
#
_symmetry.space_group_name_H-M   'P 1'
#
loop_
_entity.id
_entity.type
_entity.pdbx_description
1 polymer ?
#
loop_
_entity_poly.entity_id
_entity_poly.type
_entity_poly.pdbx_seq_one_letter_code
_entity_poly.pdbx_strand_id
1 'polypeptide(L)'
;KKLTAEHTYELVESEYVAGVYKATSLQFTVPKYGKADVTTITMEDITTSIAVTKLDNHGNPVKGAHLSILEATEKEDGTIVPVSDDEGNPVSVHDWITNDRYEDISSYVKGSNEESGNVWYILRETETPFGFNTMEDIPFTVTGTQDQHQVIVGTDSRKNYYVSALKVDSDDESKKLEGAEFTLYTKDNQIAKDTNGKACVNTTDKNGQVTFHVEYNGDTSGYYLKETKAPSHYQLNTDKFEVQLSEDYDFASNHPIKIFVKDKQIPSVQTGVQTHIPAYSVGLIASIGLISFLIRKRFAK
;
A
#
# COMPACT_ATOMS: atom_id res chain seq x y z
N LYS A 1 -27.28 27.17 -45.35
CA LYS A 1 -27.67 26.66 -46.72
C LYS A 1 -29.16 26.35 -46.67
N LYS A 2 -29.94 26.63 -47.78
CA LYS A 2 -31.32 26.15 -47.89
C LYS A 2 -31.28 24.67 -48.26
N LEU A 3 -32.06 23.86 -47.54
CA LEU A 3 -32.25 22.44 -47.88
C LEU A 3 -33.26 22.32 -49.06
N THR A 4 -33.04 21.33 -49.90
CA THR A 4 -33.89 21.06 -51.09
C THR A 4 -34.94 20.02 -50.72
N ALA A 5 -36.20 20.24 -51.10
CA ALA A 5 -37.29 19.29 -50.88
C ALA A 5 -36.98 17.93 -51.56
N GLU A 6 -37.48 16.84 -51.00
CA GLU A 6 -37.34 15.45 -51.49
C GLU A 6 -35.88 14.94 -51.53
N HIS A 7 -34.92 15.66 -50.90
CA HIS A 7 -33.56 15.21 -50.74
C HIS A 7 -33.31 14.69 -49.33
N THR A 8 -32.51 13.63 -49.23
CA THR A 8 -32.04 13.10 -47.96
C THR A 8 -30.75 13.80 -47.58
N TYR A 9 -30.66 14.18 -46.31
CA TYR A 9 -29.53 14.82 -45.68
C TYR A 9 -29.09 13.99 -44.48
N GLU A 10 -27.83 14.15 -44.12
CA GLU A 10 -27.28 13.62 -42.90
C GLU A 10 -26.97 14.78 -41.96
N LEU A 11 -27.43 14.68 -40.72
CA LEU A 11 -27.04 15.56 -39.59
C LEU A 11 -25.91 14.86 -38.85
N VAL A 12 -24.77 15.52 -38.80
CA VAL A 12 -23.54 15.00 -38.15
C VAL A 12 -23.12 16.00 -37.11
N GLU A 13 -22.82 15.54 -35.93
CA GLU A 13 -22.13 16.35 -34.89
C GLU A 13 -20.66 16.51 -35.30
N SER A 14 -20.22 17.74 -35.54
CA SER A 14 -18.83 18.02 -35.97
C SER A 14 -17.86 18.08 -34.79
N GLU A 15 -18.33 18.60 -33.66
CA GLU A 15 -17.57 18.75 -32.43
C GLU A 15 -18.45 18.39 -31.22
N TYR A 16 -17.90 17.75 -30.22
CA TYR A 16 -18.56 17.41 -28.97
C TYR A 16 -17.66 17.72 -27.78
N VAL A 17 -18.27 17.93 -26.61
CA VAL A 17 -17.58 18.35 -25.39
C VAL A 17 -17.20 17.16 -24.51
N ALA A 18 -16.34 17.40 -23.50
CA ALA A 18 -16.09 16.42 -22.46
C ALA A 18 -17.39 16.10 -21.69
N GLY A 19 -17.47 14.89 -21.16
CA GLY A 19 -18.64 14.40 -20.43
C GLY A 19 -19.66 13.64 -21.28
N VAL A 20 -19.50 13.58 -22.60
CA VAL A 20 -20.44 12.90 -23.52
C VAL A 20 -19.72 12.11 -24.58
N TYR A 21 -20.48 11.25 -25.26
CA TYR A 21 -20.10 10.59 -26.50
C TYR A 21 -20.52 11.44 -27.68
N LYS A 22 -19.80 11.35 -28.80
CA LYS A 22 -20.22 11.94 -30.07
C LYS A 22 -21.55 11.33 -30.48
N ALA A 23 -22.53 12.17 -30.77
CA ALA A 23 -23.84 11.69 -31.16
C ALA A 23 -23.80 10.93 -32.50
N THR A 24 -24.60 9.87 -32.62
CA THR A 24 -24.75 9.12 -33.87
C THR A 24 -25.38 9.99 -34.96
N SER A 25 -24.82 9.95 -36.17
CA SER A 25 -25.38 10.70 -37.29
C SER A 25 -26.81 10.28 -37.63
N LEU A 26 -27.62 11.24 -38.03
CA LEU A 26 -29.03 11.02 -38.34
C LEU A 26 -29.33 11.38 -39.78
N GLN A 27 -29.91 10.43 -40.55
CA GLN A 27 -30.40 10.72 -41.88
C GLN A 27 -31.87 11.17 -41.85
N PHE A 28 -32.19 12.20 -42.63
CA PHE A 28 -33.54 12.71 -42.75
C PHE A 28 -33.82 13.21 -44.16
N THR A 29 -35.09 13.12 -44.61
CA THR A 29 -35.52 13.60 -45.91
C THR A 29 -36.38 14.83 -45.74
N VAL A 30 -36.09 15.89 -46.48
CA VAL A 30 -36.91 17.11 -46.50
C VAL A 30 -38.22 16.85 -47.20
N PRO A 31 -39.40 17.06 -46.58
CA PRO A 31 -40.69 16.79 -47.18
C PRO A 31 -40.98 17.68 -48.40
N LYS A 32 -41.87 17.20 -49.28
CA LYS A 32 -42.34 17.95 -50.44
C LYS A 32 -43.15 19.19 -50.02
N TYR A 33 -42.94 20.27 -50.72
CA TYR A 33 -43.61 21.54 -50.47
C TYR A 33 -45.16 21.38 -50.36
N GLY A 34 -45.78 21.98 -49.29
CA GLY A 34 -47.21 22.19 -49.22
C GLY A 34 -47.91 21.99 -47.87
N LYS A 35 -47.28 21.46 -46.84
CA LYS A 35 -47.78 21.50 -45.48
C LYS A 35 -46.61 21.88 -44.57
N ALA A 36 -46.76 23.04 -43.95
CA ALA A 36 -45.77 23.59 -43.01
C ALA A 36 -45.81 22.87 -41.65
N ASP A 37 -45.53 21.59 -41.62
CA ASP A 37 -45.18 20.92 -40.37
C ASP A 37 -43.69 21.06 -40.20
N VAL A 38 -43.25 21.77 -39.16
CA VAL A 38 -41.87 21.84 -38.78
C VAL A 38 -41.44 20.44 -38.36
N THR A 39 -40.55 19.83 -39.13
CA THR A 39 -39.92 18.57 -38.74
C THR A 39 -38.77 18.88 -37.75
N THR A 40 -38.95 18.53 -36.50
CA THR A 40 -37.89 18.61 -35.51
C THR A 40 -37.09 17.33 -35.53
N ILE A 41 -35.77 17.45 -35.63
CA ILE A 41 -34.83 16.32 -35.54
C ILE A 41 -34.04 16.56 -34.24
N THR A 42 -34.06 15.58 -33.34
CA THR A 42 -33.33 15.63 -32.07
C THR A 42 -32.16 14.69 -32.15
N MET A 43 -30.95 15.20 -31.85
CA MET A 43 -29.78 14.42 -31.51
C MET A 43 -29.62 14.44 -30.00
N GLU A 44 -29.35 13.30 -29.43
CA GLU A 44 -29.12 13.18 -27.96
C GLU A 44 -27.71 12.68 -27.70
N ASP A 45 -27.02 13.35 -26.78
CA ASP A 45 -25.73 12.94 -26.31
C ASP A 45 -25.89 11.93 -25.18
N ILE A 46 -25.10 10.86 -25.22
CA ILE A 46 -24.99 9.91 -24.11
C ILE A 46 -23.87 10.40 -23.21
N THR A 47 -24.13 10.51 -21.91
CA THR A 47 -23.11 10.93 -20.94
C THR A 47 -22.13 9.80 -20.63
N THR A 48 -20.87 10.17 -20.46
CA THR A 48 -19.82 9.27 -19.96
C THR A 48 -20.04 8.95 -18.48
N SER A 49 -19.54 7.79 -18.04
CA SER A 49 -19.56 7.41 -16.62
C SER A 49 -18.30 6.62 -16.29
N ILE A 50 -17.30 7.31 -15.73
CA ILE A 50 -15.98 6.74 -15.47
C ILE A 50 -15.35 7.36 -14.22
N ALA A 51 -14.70 6.51 -13.42
CA ALA A 51 -13.93 6.93 -12.25
C ALA A 51 -12.56 6.27 -12.19
N VAL A 52 -11.68 6.86 -11.39
CA VAL A 52 -10.35 6.34 -11.08
C VAL A 52 -10.26 6.01 -9.61
N THR A 53 -9.59 4.90 -9.28
CA THR A 53 -9.16 4.59 -7.92
C THR A 53 -7.67 4.29 -7.90
N LYS A 54 -7.01 4.62 -6.78
CA LYS A 54 -5.60 4.34 -6.56
C LYS A 54 -5.45 3.37 -5.41
N LEU A 55 -4.89 2.21 -5.68
CA LEU A 55 -4.70 1.13 -4.71
C LEU A 55 -3.22 0.75 -4.62
N ASP A 56 -2.84 0.10 -3.52
CA ASP A 56 -1.56 -0.60 -3.43
C ASP A 56 -1.69 -2.06 -3.95
N ASN A 57 -0.56 -2.76 -3.98
CA ASN A 57 -0.48 -4.17 -4.38
C ASN A 57 -1.20 -5.14 -3.43
N HIS A 58 -1.76 -4.65 -2.31
CA HIS A 58 -2.62 -5.40 -1.37
C HIS A 58 -4.10 -4.99 -1.45
N GLY A 59 -4.44 -4.08 -2.38
CA GLY A 59 -5.81 -3.60 -2.57
C GLY A 59 -6.26 -2.52 -1.59
N ASN A 60 -5.35 -1.91 -0.83
CA ASN A 60 -5.69 -0.80 0.06
C ASN A 60 -5.58 0.54 -0.68
N PRO A 61 -6.43 1.54 -0.37
CA PRO A 61 -6.33 2.86 -0.96
C PRO A 61 -4.97 3.53 -0.68
N VAL A 62 -4.36 4.09 -1.72
CA VAL A 62 -3.15 4.93 -1.62
C VAL A 62 -3.57 6.38 -1.62
N LYS A 63 -3.22 7.10 -0.53
CA LYS A 63 -3.52 8.51 -0.33
C LYS A 63 -2.30 9.37 -0.62
N GLY A 64 -2.53 10.58 -1.14
CA GLY A 64 -1.47 11.56 -1.36
C GLY A 64 -0.68 11.36 -2.66
N ALA A 65 -1.08 10.44 -3.54
CA ALA A 65 -0.54 10.36 -4.89
C ALA A 65 -1.11 11.50 -5.73
N HIS A 66 -0.26 12.20 -6.50
CA HIS A 66 -0.71 13.17 -7.47
C HIS A 66 -0.94 12.45 -8.80
N LEU A 67 -2.16 12.49 -9.29
CA LEU A 67 -2.57 11.86 -10.53
C LEU A 67 -3.01 12.91 -11.56
N SER A 68 -2.77 12.59 -12.83
CA SER A 68 -3.14 13.40 -13.98
C SER A 68 -3.81 12.54 -15.05
N ILE A 69 -4.88 13.05 -15.65
CA ILE A 69 -5.45 12.52 -16.89
C ILE A 69 -4.90 13.37 -18.04
N LEU A 70 -4.11 12.75 -18.90
CA LEU A 70 -3.51 13.39 -20.04
C LEU A 70 -4.30 13.04 -21.33
N GLU A 71 -4.46 14.03 -22.23
CA GLU A 71 -4.84 13.75 -23.61
C GLU A 71 -3.77 12.88 -24.26
N ALA A 72 -4.19 11.91 -25.07
CA ALA A 72 -3.26 11.00 -25.73
C ALA A 72 -3.66 10.74 -27.19
N THR A 73 -2.69 10.26 -27.96
CA THR A 73 -2.87 9.88 -29.36
C THR A 73 -2.18 8.56 -29.64
N GLU A 74 -2.73 7.81 -30.56
CA GLU A 74 -2.14 6.56 -31.06
C GLU A 74 -1.23 6.86 -32.25
N LYS A 75 0.01 6.37 -32.18
CA LYS A 75 0.97 6.44 -33.29
C LYS A 75 0.73 5.33 -34.31
N GLU A 76 1.38 5.43 -35.46
CA GLU A 76 1.29 4.41 -36.53
C GLU A 76 1.72 3.00 -36.07
N ASP A 77 2.60 2.90 -35.07
CA ASP A 77 3.05 1.62 -34.49
C ASP A 77 2.13 1.07 -33.38
N GLY A 78 0.99 1.75 -33.12
CA GLY A 78 0.04 1.39 -32.07
C GLY A 78 0.42 1.88 -30.66
N THR A 79 1.51 2.61 -30.51
CA THR A 79 1.91 3.16 -29.22
C THR A 79 1.04 4.36 -28.85
N ILE A 80 0.50 4.37 -27.62
CA ILE A 80 -0.25 5.51 -27.09
C ILE A 80 0.70 6.44 -26.37
N VAL A 81 0.69 7.72 -26.78
CA VAL A 81 1.57 8.76 -26.21
C VAL A 81 0.77 9.99 -25.83
N PRO A 82 1.21 10.74 -24.81
CA PRO A 82 0.58 12.03 -24.47
C PRO A 82 0.61 13.02 -25.64
N VAL A 83 -0.45 13.79 -25.79
CA VAL A 83 -0.46 15.01 -26.61
C VAL A 83 0.34 16.07 -25.86
N SER A 84 1.17 16.84 -26.58
CA SER A 84 1.95 17.94 -26.02
C SER A 84 1.43 19.28 -26.52
N ASP A 85 1.53 20.30 -25.65
CA ASP A 85 1.31 21.70 -26.02
C ASP A 85 2.47 22.26 -26.88
N ASP A 86 2.40 23.54 -27.21
CA ASP A 86 3.42 24.24 -28.02
C ASP A 86 4.78 24.34 -27.31
N GLU A 87 4.81 24.15 -25.96
CA GLU A 87 6.01 24.17 -25.13
C GLU A 87 6.59 22.76 -24.93
N GLY A 88 5.90 21.72 -25.39
CA GLY A 88 6.28 20.32 -25.28
C GLY A 88 5.82 19.63 -23.99
N ASN A 89 5.00 20.28 -23.17
CA ASN A 89 4.45 19.69 -21.95
C ASN A 89 3.22 18.83 -22.28
N PRO A 90 3.00 17.71 -21.58
CA PRO A 90 1.78 16.92 -21.72
C PRO A 90 0.53 17.75 -21.40
N VAL A 91 -0.51 17.63 -22.24
CA VAL A 91 -1.79 18.30 -22.01
C VAL A 91 -2.59 17.54 -20.98
N SER A 92 -2.78 18.12 -19.79
CA SER A 92 -3.66 17.55 -18.75
C SER A 92 -5.07 18.09 -18.87
N VAL A 93 -6.06 17.22 -18.69
CA VAL A 93 -7.49 17.57 -18.62
C VAL A 93 -8.03 17.54 -17.20
N HIS A 94 -7.37 16.82 -16.27
CA HIS A 94 -7.74 16.78 -14.85
C HIS A 94 -6.57 16.32 -13.99
N ASP A 95 -6.32 17.02 -12.89
CA ASP A 95 -5.27 16.74 -11.92
C ASP A 95 -5.88 16.72 -10.51
N TRP A 96 -5.47 15.73 -9.69
CA TRP A 96 -5.94 15.66 -8.29
C TRP A 96 -4.96 14.90 -7.40
N ILE A 97 -5.19 15.00 -6.08
CA ILE A 97 -4.48 14.23 -5.06
C ILE A 97 -5.41 13.13 -4.55
N THR A 98 -4.91 11.90 -4.52
CA THR A 98 -5.70 10.74 -4.12
C THR A 98 -6.06 10.74 -2.64
N ASN A 99 -7.22 10.19 -2.34
CA ASN A 99 -7.74 9.93 -1.01
C ASN A 99 -8.25 8.47 -0.92
N ASP A 100 -9.20 8.16 -0.04
CA ASP A 100 -9.78 6.82 0.10
C ASP A 100 -11.05 6.61 -0.75
N ARG A 101 -11.31 7.48 -1.72
CA ARG A 101 -12.49 7.44 -2.59
C ARG A 101 -12.11 7.33 -4.05
N TYR A 102 -13.07 6.94 -4.85
CA TYR A 102 -13.00 7.08 -6.30
C TYR A 102 -13.03 8.55 -6.68
N GLU A 103 -12.23 8.93 -7.68
CA GLU A 103 -12.33 10.22 -8.37
C GLU A 103 -13.20 10.05 -9.61
N ASP A 104 -14.33 10.75 -9.68
CA ASP A 104 -15.19 10.77 -10.87
C ASP A 104 -14.59 11.73 -11.90
N ILE A 105 -14.16 11.18 -13.03
CA ILE A 105 -13.54 11.93 -14.13
C ILE A 105 -14.47 12.10 -15.34
N SER A 106 -15.73 11.70 -15.23
CA SER A 106 -16.69 11.67 -16.34
C SER A 106 -16.78 13.01 -17.07
N SER A 107 -16.83 14.13 -16.36
CA SER A 107 -16.99 15.47 -16.95
C SER A 107 -15.74 16.02 -17.62
N TYR A 108 -14.58 15.37 -17.48
CA TYR A 108 -13.29 15.83 -18.02
C TYR A 108 -12.89 15.11 -19.30
N VAL A 109 -13.54 14.00 -19.62
CA VAL A 109 -13.16 13.10 -20.73
C VAL A 109 -14.29 12.93 -21.75
N LYS A 110 -13.91 12.72 -23.00
CA LYS A 110 -14.84 12.42 -24.11
C LYS A 110 -15.00 10.92 -24.27
N GLY A 111 -16.21 10.48 -24.57
CA GLY A 111 -16.50 9.07 -24.87
C GLY A 111 -15.95 8.63 -26.22
N SER A 112 -15.56 7.36 -26.32
CA SER A 112 -15.13 6.70 -27.57
C SER A 112 -16.25 5.81 -28.11
N ASN A 113 -16.67 6.03 -29.33
CA ASN A 113 -17.68 5.22 -30.04
C ASN A 113 -17.34 5.11 -31.53
N GLU A 114 -18.21 4.49 -32.33
CA GLU A 114 -18.01 4.33 -33.79
C GLU A 114 -17.92 5.67 -34.54
N GLU A 115 -18.63 6.70 -34.06
CA GLU A 115 -18.64 8.04 -34.68
C GLU A 115 -17.39 8.88 -34.38
N SER A 116 -16.81 8.74 -33.16
CA SER A 116 -15.61 9.45 -32.74
C SER A 116 -14.32 8.69 -33.03
N GLY A 117 -14.43 7.35 -33.18
CA GLY A 117 -13.27 6.48 -33.06
C GLY A 117 -12.73 6.43 -31.63
N ASN A 118 -11.50 5.96 -31.45
CA ASN A 118 -10.84 5.91 -30.18
C ASN A 118 -10.36 7.33 -29.78
N VAL A 119 -10.85 7.81 -28.63
CA VAL A 119 -10.32 9.00 -27.96
C VAL A 119 -9.48 8.50 -26.79
N TRP A 120 -8.16 8.66 -26.93
CA TRP A 120 -7.20 8.11 -26.00
C TRP A 120 -6.87 9.08 -24.88
N TYR A 121 -6.69 8.54 -23.68
CA TYR A 121 -6.17 9.19 -22.49
C TYR A 121 -5.09 8.34 -21.84
N ILE A 122 -4.27 8.98 -21.00
CA ILE A 122 -3.30 8.30 -20.13
C ILE A 122 -3.54 8.75 -18.70
N LEU A 123 -3.74 7.79 -17.79
CA LEU A 123 -3.63 8.04 -16.35
C LEU A 123 -2.16 7.96 -15.97
N ARG A 124 -1.61 9.05 -15.46
CA ARG A 124 -0.22 9.19 -15.00
C ARG A 124 -0.14 9.57 -13.54
N GLU A 125 0.79 8.98 -12.81
CA GLU A 125 1.19 9.44 -11.50
C GLU A 125 2.37 10.41 -11.63
N THR A 126 2.16 11.66 -11.19
CA THR A 126 3.15 12.74 -11.28
C THR A 126 3.99 12.87 -10.01
N GLU A 127 3.40 12.53 -8.84
CA GLU A 127 4.10 12.43 -7.56
C GLU A 127 3.62 11.21 -6.79
N THR A 128 4.57 10.39 -6.34
CA THR A 128 4.29 9.15 -5.61
C THR A 128 4.45 9.36 -4.11
N PRO A 129 3.53 8.89 -3.27
CA PRO A 129 3.65 9.01 -1.83
C PRO A 129 4.85 8.23 -1.27
N PHE A 130 5.34 8.69 -0.12
CA PHE A 130 6.41 7.99 0.60
C PHE A 130 6.10 6.51 0.82
N GLY A 131 7.09 5.65 0.59
CA GLY A 131 6.98 4.22 0.81
C GLY A 131 6.40 3.41 -0.34
N PHE A 132 6.06 4.05 -1.47
CA PHE A 132 5.55 3.40 -2.67
C PHE A 132 6.48 3.57 -3.87
N ASN A 133 6.35 2.67 -4.85
CA ASN A 133 6.94 2.81 -6.17
C ASN A 133 5.89 3.39 -7.11
N THR A 134 6.30 4.32 -7.97
CA THR A 134 5.44 4.93 -8.98
C THR A 134 4.85 3.87 -9.91
N MET A 135 3.56 3.98 -10.20
CA MET A 135 2.91 3.11 -11.19
C MET A 135 3.35 3.45 -12.62
N GLU A 136 3.20 2.51 -13.52
CA GLU A 136 3.32 2.74 -14.96
C GLU A 136 2.12 3.55 -15.47
N ASP A 137 2.34 4.32 -16.55
CA ASP A 137 1.26 5.00 -17.28
C ASP A 137 0.19 4.01 -17.75
N ILE A 138 -1.08 4.35 -17.56
CA ILE A 138 -2.21 3.51 -18.00
C ILE A 138 -2.94 4.19 -19.14
N PRO A 139 -2.74 3.78 -20.40
CA PRO A 139 -3.54 4.26 -21.51
C PRO A 139 -4.95 3.68 -21.45
N PHE A 140 -5.96 4.49 -21.75
CA PHE A 140 -7.36 4.06 -21.77
C PHE A 140 -8.21 4.88 -22.75
N THR A 141 -9.34 4.31 -23.13
CA THR A 141 -10.45 4.99 -23.82
C THR A 141 -11.67 4.98 -22.92
N VAL A 142 -12.60 5.90 -23.13
CA VAL A 142 -13.81 6.00 -22.31
C VAL A 142 -14.95 5.25 -23.01
N THR A 143 -15.41 4.18 -22.41
CA THR A 143 -16.51 3.33 -22.89
C THR A 143 -17.63 3.17 -21.85
N GLY A 144 -17.47 3.76 -20.65
CA GLY A 144 -18.45 3.68 -19.57
C GLY A 144 -19.63 4.62 -19.78
N THR A 145 -20.84 4.11 -19.57
CA THR A 145 -22.11 4.84 -19.59
C THR A 145 -22.75 4.81 -18.20
N GLN A 146 -23.85 5.54 -18.00
CA GLN A 146 -24.59 5.51 -16.72
C GLN A 146 -25.02 4.11 -16.29
N ASP A 147 -25.31 3.23 -17.27
CA ASP A 147 -25.70 1.83 -17.00
C ASP A 147 -24.51 0.90 -16.81
N GLN A 148 -23.33 1.26 -17.31
CA GLN A 148 -22.08 0.51 -17.24
C GLN A 148 -20.92 1.41 -16.84
N HIS A 149 -20.84 1.72 -15.56
CA HIS A 149 -19.78 2.56 -15.03
C HIS A 149 -18.40 1.93 -15.22
N GLN A 150 -17.47 2.67 -15.83
CA GLN A 150 -16.08 2.25 -16.04
C GLN A 150 -15.22 2.66 -14.84
N VAL A 151 -14.30 1.80 -14.41
CA VAL A 151 -13.34 2.11 -13.36
C VAL A 151 -11.93 1.81 -13.85
N ILE A 152 -11.05 2.80 -13.75
CA ILE A 152 -9.60 2.64 -13.95
C ILE A 152 -8.94 2.47 -12.59
N VAL A 153 -8.10 1.46 -12.46
CA VAL A 153 -7.37 1.17 -11.21
C VAL A 153 -5.88 1.44 -11.42
N GLY A 154 -5.37 2.48 -10.80
CA GLY A 154 -3.94 2.71 -10.67
C GLY A 154 -3.39 1.91 -9.49
N THR A 155 -2.26 1.22 -9.67
CA THR A 155 -1.70 0.36 -8.60
C THR A 155 -0.24 0.69 -8.35
N ASP A 156 0.09 0.99 -7.07
CA ASP A 156 1.46 1.15 -6.59
C ASP A 156 1.92 -0.11 -5.87
N SER A 157 3.17 -0.49 -6.07
CA SER A 157 3.80 -1.46 -5.20
C SER A 157 4.45 -0.77 -4.00
N ARG A 158 4.39 -1.42 -2.84
CA ARG A 158 5.05 -0.93 -1.63
C ARG A 158 6.55 -1.17 -1.71
N LYS A 159 7.34 -0.22 -1.20
CA LYS A 159 8.79 -0.38 -1.06
C LYS A 159 9.16 -1.27 0.11
N ASN A 160 10.33 -1.89 0.02
CA ASN A 160 10.88 -2.74 1.07
C ASN A 160 12.00 -2.02 1.83
N TYR A 161 12.20 -2.40 3.11
CA TYR A 161 13.28 -1.87 3.92
C TYR A 161 13.76 -2.88 4.97
N TYR A 162 14.88 -2.57 5.60
CA TYR A 162 15.49 -3.43 6.61
C TYR A 162 15.30 -2.88 8.02
N VAL A 163 14.96 -3.76 8.96
CA VAL A 163 14.92 -3.51 10.40
C VAL A 163 15.95 -4.39 11.06
N SER A 164 16.84 -3.83 11.88
CA SER A 164 17.91 -4.55 12.55
C SER A 164 17.91 -4.25 14.04
N ALA A 165 18.05 -5.28 14.88
CA ALA A 165 18.40 -5.11 16.29
C ALA A 165 19.88 -5.37 16.50
N LEU A 166 20.50 -4.57 17.40
CA LEU A 166 21.80 -4.84 17.97
C LEU A 166 21.64 -5.10 19.45
N LYS A 167 21.93 -6.34 19.86
CA LYS A 167 21.81 -6.82 21.23
C LYS A 167 23.15 -6.71 21.96
N VAL A 168 23.15 -6.03 23.12
CA VAL A 168 24.35 -5.80 23.91
C VAL A 168 24.09 -6.02 25.40
N ASP A 169 25.16 -6.21 26.16
CA ASP A 169 25.16 -6.21 27.62
C ASP A 169 24.87 -4.79 28.13
N SER A 170 24.04 -4.65 29.18
CA SER A 170 23.67 -3.35 29.75
C SER A 170 24.80 -2.66 30.47
N ASP A 171 25.75 -3.42 31.04
CA ASP A 171 26.86 -2.92 31.82
C ASP A 171 28.14 -2.73 30.98
N ASP A 172 28.21 -3.45 29.82
CA ASP A 172 29.30 -3.33 28.84
C ASP A 172 28.75 -3.41 27.42
N GLU A 173 28.42 -2.28 26.80
CA GLU A 173 27.87 -2.19 25.45
C GLU A 173 28.82 -2.69 24.36
N SER A 174 30.12 -2.86 24.63
CA SER A 174 31.06 -3.47 23.69
C SER A 174 30.82 -4.97 23.52
N LYS A 175 30.22 -5.60 24.55
CA LYS A 175 29.88 -7.01 24.57
C LYS A 175 28.60 -7.29 23.79
N LYS A 176 28.75 -7.94 22.64
CA LYS A 176 27.63 -8.34 21.77
C LYS A 176 27.04 -9.66 22.22
N LEU A 177 25.71 -9.78 22.18
CA LEU A 177 25.00 -10.93 22.72
C LEU A 177 24.37 -11.76 21.62
N GLU A 178 24.93 -12.96 21.40
CA GLU A 178 24.42 -13.97 20.49
C GLU A 178 23.26 -14.76 21.12
N GLY A 179 22.30 -15.23 20.31
CA GLY A 179 21.26 -16.16 20.72
C GLY A 179 20.01 -15.50 21.33
N ALA A 180 19.91 -14.18 21.33
CA ALA A 180 18.63 -13.49 21.63
C ALA A 180 17.67 -13.68 20.47
N GLU A 181 16.46 -14.19 20.74
CA GLU A 181 15.42 -14.29 19.71
C GLU A 181 14.56 -13.02 19.71
N PHE A 182 14.37 -12.47 18.52
CA PHE A 182 13.52 -11.32 18.28
C PHE A 182 12.37 -11.69 17.34
N THR A 183 11.21 -11.10 17.61
CA THR A 183 10.04 -11.16 16.75
C THR A 183 9.62 -9.74 16.37
N LEU A 184 9.42 -9.51 15.09
CA LEU A 184 8.85 -8.26 14.58
C LEU A 184 7.32 -8.43 14.48
N TYR A 185 6.58 -7.45 14.97
CA TYR A 185 5.12 -7.42 15.00
C TYR A 185 4.57 -6.24 14.24
N THR A 186 3.39 -6.40 13.67
CA THR A 186 2.55 -5.29 13.20
C THR A 186 1.87 -4.58 14.37
N LYS A 187 1.31 -3.39 14.14
CA LYS A 187 0.53 -2.66 15.16
C LYS A 187 -0.64 -3.46 15.75
N ASP A 188 -1.22 -4.37 14.97
CA ASP A 188 -2.31 -5.26 15.39
C ASP A 188 -1.83 -6.47 16.19
N ASN A 189 -0.57 -6.47 16.64
CA ASN A 189 0.09 -7.54 17.39
C ASN A 189 0.15 -8.88 16.63
N GLN A 190 0.10 -8.87 15.31
CA GLN A 190 0.37 -10.04 14.49
C GLN A 190 1.87 -10.13 14.19
N ILE A 191 2.40 -11.35 14.10
CA ILE A 191 3.78 -11.54 13.66
C ILE A 191 3.91 -11.05 12.22
N ALA A 192 4.82 -10.10 11.98
CA ALA A 192 5.09 -9.58 10.65
C ALA A 192 5.64 -10.70 9.75
N LYS A 193 5.42 -10.57 8.45
CA LYS A 193 6.03 -11.43 7.44
C LYS A 193 7.12 -10.65 6.71
N ASP A 194 8.19 -11.35 6.35
CA ASP A 194 9.22 -10.80 5.47
C ASP A 194 8.71 -10.73 4.01
N THR A 195 9.51 -10.17 3.13
CA THR A 195 9.21 -10.04 1.68
C THR A 195 9.01 -11.38 0.96
N ASN A 196 9.33 -12.51 1.60
CA ASN A 196 9.12 -13.87 1.10
C ASN A 196 7.91 -14.55 1.78
N GLY A 197 7.16 -13.82 2.62
CA GLY A 197 6.01 -14.34 3.36
C GLY A 197 6.34 -15.17 4.61
N LYS A 198 7.63 -15.27 4.99
CA LYS A 198 8.06 -15.99 6.19
C LYS A 198 7.86 -15.10 7.43
N ALA A 199 7.47 -15.73 8.55
CA ALA A 199 7.36 -15.04 9.84
C ALA A 199 8.69 -14.40 10.26
N CYS A 200 8.65 -13.13 10.65
CA CYS A 200 9.81 -12.37 11.14
C CYS A 200 10.15 -12.75 12.58
N VAL A 201 10.68 -13.96 12.76
CA VAL A 201 11.22 -14.48 14.00
C VAL A 201 12.63 -14.98 13.72
N ASN A 202 13.65 -14.43 14.40
CA ASN A 202 15.04 -14.80 14.18
C ASN A 202 15.91 -14.49 15.40
N THR A 203 17.11 -15.07 15.46
CA THR A 203 18.06 -14.93 16.59
C THR A 203 19.26 -14.07 16.20
N THR A 204 19.83 -13.37 17.18
CA THR A 204 21.07 -12.60 17.02
C THR A 204 22.26 -13.53 16.76
N ASP A 205 23.11 -13.09 15.84
CA ASP A 205 24.39 -13.72 15.52
C ASP A 205 25.49 -13.42 16.56
N LYS A 206 26.70 -13.88 16.31
CA LYS A 206 27.90 -13.63 17.14
C LYS A 206 28.25 -12.14 17.30
N ASN A 207 27.76 -11.28 16.40
CA ASN A 207 27.92 -9.83 16.47
C ASN A 207 26.75 -9.17 17.23
N GLY A 208 25.84 -9.96 17.82
CA GLY A 208 24.64 -9.49 18.48
C GLY A 208 23.59 -8.91 17.55
N GLN A 209 23.65 -9.21 16.24
CA GLN A 209 22.82 -8.61 15.25
C GLN A 209 21.76 -9.58 14.71
N VAL A 210 20.54 -9.06 14.50
CA VAL A 210 19.48 -9.70 13.76
C VAL A 210 18.89 -8.69 12.78
N THR A 211 18.49 -9.10 11.58
CA THR A 211 17.91 -8.23 10.56
C THR A 211 16.70 -8.90 9.94
N PHE A 212 15.67 -8.08 9.69
CA PHE A 212 14.43 -8.43 9.00
C PHE A 212 14.31 -7.57 7.75
N HIS A 213 13.85 -8.14 6.64
CA HIS A 213 13.55 -7.45 5.40
C HIS A 213 12.03 -7.44 5.21
N VAL A 214 11.41 -6.28 5.33
CA VAL A 214 9.97 -6.13 5.36
C VAL A 214 9.47 -5.09 4.36
N GLU A 215 8.22 -5.21 3.98
CA GLU A 215 7.54 -4.24 3.13
C GLU A 215 7.01 -3.07 3.95
N TYR A 216 6.99 -1.87 3.37
CA TYR A 216 6.29 -0.73 3.94
C TYR A 216 4.80 -1.04 4.05
N ASN A 217 4.21 -0.92 5.22
CA ASN A 217 2.82 -1.32 5.46
C ASN A 217 1.81 -0.16 5.42
N GLY A 218 2.22 1.00 4.85
CA GLY A 218 1.37 2.19 4.77
C GLY A 218 1.51 3.13 5.96
N ASP A 219 2.39 2.84 6.93
CA ASP A 219 2.60 3.64 8.14
C ASP A 219 4.09 3.68 8.49
N THR A 220 4.62 4.88 8.78
CA THR A 220 6.04 5.08 9.16
C THR A 220 6.39 4.44 10.51
N SER A 221 5.41 4.13 11.33
CA SER A 221 5.57 3.41 12.62
C SER A 221 4.79 2.08 12.64
N GLY A 222 4.65 1.43 11.48
CA GLY A 222 3.77 0.27 11.28
C GLY A 222 4.20 -1.02 11.96
N TYR A 223 5.44 -1.08 12.51
CA TYR A 223 5.98 -2.26 13.17
C TYR A 223 6.57 -1.93 14.53
N TYR A 224 6.67 -2.95 15.38
CA TYR A 224 7.49 -2.92 16.58
C TYR A 224 8.26 -4.23 16.77
N LEU A 225 9.46 -4.12 17.34
CA LEU A 225 10.31 -5.25 17.64
C LEU A 225 10.17 -5.64 19.11
N LYS A 226 10.24 -6.93 19.40
CA LYS A 226 10.21 -7.47 20.76
C LYS A 226 11.18 -8.61 20.90
N GLU A 227 11.90 -8.66 22.02
CA GLU A 227 12.65 -9.85 22.38
C GLU A 227 11.69 -10.93 22.89
N THR A 228 11.75 -12.11 22.32
CA THR A 228 10.90 -13.26 22.68
C THR A 228 11.67 -14.33 23.45
N LYS A 229 13.01 -14.32 23.38
CA LYS A 229 13.88 -15.17 24.17
C LYS A 229 15.20 -14.46 24.44
N ALA A 230 15.61 -14.37 25.73
CA ALA A 230 16.89 -13.80 26.11
C ALA A 230 18.07 -14.72 25.75
N PRO A 231 19.28 -14.14 25.55
CA PRO A 231 20.50 -14.90 25.50
C PRO A 231 20.74 -15.67 26.79
N SER A 232 21.57 -16.71 26.74
CA SER A 232 21.94 -17.48 27.93
C SER A 232 22.57 -16.60 29.00
N HIS A 233 22.12 -16.73 30.24
CA HIS A 233 22.56 -15.95 31.42
C HIS A 233 22.13 -14.47 31.46
N TYR A 234 21.15 -14.07 30.59
CA TYR A 234 20.59 -12.73 30.58
C TYR A 234 19.10 -12.73 30.93
N GLN A 235 18.63 -11.60 31.45
CA GLN A 235 17.20 -11.38 31.71
C GLN A 235 16.51 -10.98 30.41
N LEU A 236 15.30 -11.50 30.20
CA LEU A 236 14.48 -11.13 29.05
C LEU A 236 14.09 -9.66 29.14
N ASN A 237 14.37 -8.91 28.08
CA ASN A 237 13.84 -7.57 27.91
C ASN A 237 12.39 -7.65 27.36
N THR A 238 11.43 -7.17 28.13
CA THR A 238 10.01 -7.22 27.78
C THR A 238 9.49 -5.98 27.06
N ASP A 239 10.36 -5.00 26.82
CA ASP A 239 10.00 -3.74 26.18
C ASP A 239 9.56 -3.95 24.72
N LYS A 240 8.70 -3.05 24.25
CA LYS A 240 8.38 -2.92 22.84
C LYS A 240 9.22 -1.81 22.26
N PHE A 241 9.93 -2.11 21.17
CA PHE A 241 10.75 -1.14 20.45
C PHE A 241 10.05 -0.79 19.15
N GLU A 242 9.49 0.41 19.07
CA GLU A 242 8.83 0.88 17.85
C GLU A 242 9.84 1.05 16.73
N VAL A 243 9.49 0.58 15.54
CA VAL A 243 10.25 0.80 14.30
C VAL A 243 9.75 2.10 13.70
N GLN A 244 10.55 3.16 13.81
CA GLN A 244 10.21 4.46 13.24
C GLN A 244 10.94 4.65 11.91
N LEU A 245 10.19 4.70 10.82
CA LEU A 245 10.68 5.00 9.48
C LEU A 245 10.62 6.53 9.28
N SER A 246 11.76 7.15 9.01
CA SER A 246 11.81 8.58 8.70
C SER A 246 11.31 8.85 7.28
N GLU A 247 10.62 9.96 7.04
CA GLU A 247 10.12 10.34 5.71
C GLU A 247 11.22 10.63 4.69
N ASP A 248 12.45 10.84 5.15
CA ASP A 248 13.66 10.97 4.31
C ASP A 248 14.43 9.66 4.15
N TYR A 249 13.86 8.52 4.61
CA TYR A 249 14.52 7.23 4.49
C TYR A 249 14.75 6.85 3.03
N ASP A 250 16.02 6.58 2.69
CA ASP A 250 16.42 6.11 1.37
C ASP A 250 16.26 4.59 1.26
N PHE A 251 15.16 4.15 0.64
CA PHE A 251 14.86 2.75 0.40
C PHE A 251 15.89 2.06 -0.51
N ALA A 252 16.62 2.80 -1.35
CA ALA A 252 17.64 2.24 -2.22
C ALA A 252 18.97 1.96 -1.51
N SER A 253 19.20 2.57 -0.35
CA SER A 253 20.45 2.46 0.39
C SER A 253 20.69 1.10 1.05
N ASN A 254 19.64 0.29 1.23
CA ASN A 254 19.66 -0.97 2.01
C ASN A 254 20.17 -0.80 3.47
N HIS A 255 20.21 0.42 3.99
CA HIS A 255 20.62 0.67 5.37
C HIS A 255 19.47 0.30 6.31
N PRO A 256 19.69 -0.60 7.29
CA PRO A 256 18.62 -0.97 8.21
C PRO A 256 18.30 0.14 9.21
N ILE A 257 17.03 0.24 9.58
CA ILE A 257 16.65 0.94 10.81
C ILE A 257 17.22 0.16 11.98
N LYS A 258 18.12 0.78 12.77
CA LYS A 258 18.85 0.12 13.84
C LYS A 258 18.20 0.38 15.19
N ILE A 259 17.89 -0.69 15.91
CA ILE A 259 17.34 -0.66 17.27
C ILE A 259 18.37 -1.23 18.22
N PHE A 260 18.73 -0.47 19.25
CA PHE A 260 19.63 -0.92 20.32
C PHE A 260 18.83 -1.54 21.45
N VAL A 261 19.15 -2.80 21.79
CA VAL A 261 18.49 -3.53 22.86
C VAL A 261 19.54 -4.01 23.87
N LYS A 262 19.35 -3.63 25.13
CA LYS A 262 20.29 -3.95 26.23
C LYS A 262 19.67 -4.97 27.17
N ASP A 263 20.44 -5.99 27.56
CA ASP A 263 20.03 -6.93 28.59
C ASP A 263 20.95 -6.89 29.80
N LYS A 264 20.35 -7.10 30.95
CA LYS A 264 21.05 -7.23 32.20
C LYS A 264 21.41 -8.69 32.46
N GLN A 265 22.66 -8.95 32.82
CA GLN A 265 23.10 -10.28 33.18
C GLN A 265 22.39 -10.77 34.46
N ILE A 266 21.98 -12.03 34.45
CA ILE A 266 21.46 -12.68 35.66
C ILE A 266 22.65 -12.88 36.62
N PRO A 267 22.57 -12.36 37.85
CA PRO A 267 23.65 -12.56 38.83
C PRO A 267 23.94 -14.06 39.01
N SER A 268 25.19 -14.45 38.84
CA SER A 268 25.59 -15.81 39.18
C SER A 268 25.49 -15.98 40.71
N VAL A 269 24.61 -16.86 41.17
CA VAL A 269 24.63 -17.27 42.55
C VAL A 269 25.93 -18.04 42.76
N GLN A 270 26.90 -17.47 43.49
CA GLN A 270 28.05 -18.23 43.96
C GLN A 270 27.56 -19.32 44.91
N THR A 271 27.31 -20.53 44.40
CA THR A 271 27.02 -21.72 45.22
C THR A 271 28.30 -22.29 45.82
N GLY A 272 29.18 -21.43 46.31
CA GLY A 272 30.48 -21.80 46.85
C GLY A 272 30.70 -21.30 48.29
N VAL A 273 29.66 -20.98 49.03
CA VAL A 273 29.80 -20.85 50.48
C VAL A 273 29.82 -22.27 51.03
N GLN A 274 31.01 -22.72 51.44
CA GLN A 274 31.09 -23.75 52.48
C GLN A 274 30.45 -23.19 53.75
N THR A 275 29.13 -23.23 53.83
CA THR A 275 28.47 -23.06 55.10
C THR A 275 28.79 -24.29 55.92
N HIS A 276 29.62 -24.11 56.96
CA HIS A 276 29.51 -24.96 58.12
C HIS A 276 28.07 -24.80 58.62
N ILE A 277 27.20 -25.65 58.16
CA ILE A 277 25.82 -25.72 58.67
C ILE A 277 25.95 -26.31 60.08
N PRO A 278 25.73 -25.54 61.16
CA PRO A 278 25.76 -26.11 62.50
C PRO A 278 24.73 -27.23 62.55
N ALA A 279 25.04 -28.31 63.23
CA ALA A 279 24.27 -29.56 63.30
C ALA A 279 22.77 -29.38 63.58
N TYR A 280 22.31 -28.20 64.03
CA TYR A 280 20.88 -27.92 64.33
C TYR A 280 20.07 -27.56 63.04
N SER A 281 20.69 -27.28 61.94
CA SER A 281 19.96 -26.94 60.71
C SER A 281 19.51 -28.19 59.92
N VAL A 282 20.10 -29.35 60.20
CA VAL A 282 19.68 -30.62 59.58
C VAL A 282 18.28 -31.06 60.08
N GLY A 283 17.93 -30.66 61.32
CA GLY A 283 16.60 -30.92 61.88
C GLY A 283 15.47 -30.16 61.24
N LEU A 284 15.74 -28.95 60.71
CA LEU A 284 14.72 -28.11 60.10
C LEU A 284 14.33 -28.60 58.69
N ILE A 285 15.32 -29.13 57.93
CA ILE A 285 15.06 -29.69 56.61
C ILE A 285 14.27 -31.03 56.70
N ALA A 286 14.58 -31.83 57.71
CA ALA A 286 13.81 -33.08 57.99
C ALA A 286 12.37 -32.79 58.40
N SER A 287 12.10 -31.69 59.13
CA SER A 287 10.75 -31.28 59.50
C SER A 287 9.91 -30.76 58.33
N ILE A 288 10.49 -30.07 57.39
CA ILE A 288 9.77 -29.61 56.17
C ILE A 288 9.46 -30.81 55.27
N GLY A 289 10.36 -31.79 55.12
CA GLY A 289 10.12 -33.03 54.37
C GLY A 289 9.00 -33.86 54.97
N LEU A 290 8.94 -33.94 56.32
CA LEU A 290 7.86 -34.71 57.02
C LEU A 290 6.49 -34.02 56.90
N ILE A 291 6.45 -32.69 56.95
CA ILE A 291 5.20 -31.93 56.75
C ILE A 291 4.69 -32.09 55.33
N SER A 292 5.55 -32.06 54.34
CA SER A 292 5.17 -32.30 52.94
C SER A 292 4.66 -33.72 52.70
N PHE A 293 5.22 -34.72 53.38
CA PHE A 293 4.79 -36.10 53.30
C PHE A 293 3.44 -36.32 53.98
N LEU A 294 3.19 -35.70 55.14
CA LEU A 294 1.92 -35.79 55.88
C LEU A 294 0.77 -35.06 55.13
N ILE A 295 1.06 -33.97 54.49
CA ILE A 295 0.06 -33.26 53.64
C ILE A 295 -0.33 -34.11 52.43
N ARG A 296 0.61 -34.77 51.76
CA ARG A 296 0.30 -35.67 50.63
C ARG A 296 -0.56 -36.86 51.05
N LYS A 297 -0.40 -37.42 52.26
CA LYS A 297 -1.22 -38.50 52.77
C LYS A 297 -2.66 -38.12 53.12
N ARG A 298 -2.93 -36.81 53.37
CA ARG A 298 -4.27 -36.31 53.68
C ARG A 298 -5.15 -36.04 52.47
N PHE A 299 -4.54 -35.84 51.28
CA PHE A 299 -5.26 -35.60 50.05
C PHE A 299 -5.37 -36.81 49.10
N ALA A 300 -4.93 -37.99 49.55
CA ALA A 300 -5.01 -39.26 48.82
C ALA A 300 -6.09 -40.22 49.39
N LYS A 301 -7.20 -39.64 49.90
CA LYS A 301 -8.43 -40.40 50.22
C LYS A 301 -9.63 -39.77 49.56
#